data_a781206a9f3f4537981bbe65e5bdaff9
#
_entry.id   a781206a9f3f4537981bbe65e5bdaff9
#
_cell.length_a   1.000
_cell.length_b   1.000
_cell.length_c   1.000
_cell.angle_alpha   90.00
_cell.angle_beta   90.00
_cell.angle_gamma   90.00
#
_symmetry.space_group_name_H-M   'P 1'
#
loop_
_entity.id
_entity.type
_entity.pdbx_description
1 polymer ?
#
loop_
_entity_poly.entity_id
_entity_poly.type
_entity_poly.pdbx_seq_one_letter_code
_entity_poly.pdbx_strand_id
1 'polypeptide(L)'
;MKKIIALLGMGCFVLAGLAAMQPTKDHPKNLKVLPKNISSDSLFTIMKIYEKSLNVKCGFCHVVNDSTGYENYASDSITVKEQCRDMMRMTADINKKFFRAPDMTAVTCMTCHRGQKQPVTDVK
;
A
#
# COMPACT_ATOMS: atom_id res chain seq x y z
N MET A 1 38.11 16.13 38.63
CA MET A 1 38.32 15.81 37.20
C MET A 1 37.89 14.39 36.86
N LYS A 2 38.33 13.34 37.59
CA LYS A 2 37.94 11.93 37.29
C LYS A 2 36.43 11.64 37.34
N LYS A 3 35.65 12.28 38.24
CA LYS A 3 34.18 12.10 38.35
C LYS A 3 33.41 12.76 37.23
N ILE A 4 33.89 13.86 36.67
CA ILE A 4 33.26 14.56 35.54
C ILE A 4 33.42 13.77 34.23
N ILE A 5 34.61 13.14 34.05
CA ILE A 5 34.89 12.29 32.88
C ILE A 5 34.00 11.04 32.90
N ALA A 6 33.73 10.44 34.06
CA ALA A 6 32.85 9.28 34.20
C ALA A 6 31.39 9.63 33.87
N LEU A 7 30.89 10.80 34.27
CA LEU A 7 29.54 11.26 33.96
C LEU A 7 29.35 11.59 32.48
N LEU A 8 30.35 12.18 31.82
CA LEU A 8 30.34 12.44 30.39
C LEU A 8 30.36 11.14 29.56
N GLY A 9 31.16 10.15 30.00
CA GLY A 9 31.22 8.83 29.35
C GLY A 9 29.89 8.09 29.42
N MET A 10 29.19 8.14 30.56
CA MET A 10 27.91 7.48 30.76
C MET A 10 26.77 8.16 29.96
N GLY A 11 26.82 9.49 29.84
CA GLY A 11 25.87 10.26 29.00
C GLY A 11 25.98 9.93 27.51
N CYS A 12 27.21 9.79 26.98
CA CYS A 12 27.41 9.38 25.58
C CYS A 12 26.91 7.96 25.28
N PHE A 13 27.06 7.01 26.22
CA PHE A 13 26.59 5.64 26.04
C PHE A 13 25.06 5.56 26.00
N VAL A 14 24.36 6.36 26.81
CA VAL A 14 22.87 6.40 26.80
C VAL A 14 22.35 7.01 25.50
N LEU A 15 22.98 8.09 25.00
CA LEU A 15 22.59 8.71 23.72
C LEU A 15 22.86 7.81 22.52
N ALA A 16 23.95 7.05 22.50
CA ALA A 16 24.24 6.09 21.45
C ALA A 16 23.25 4.91 21.43
N GLY A 17 22.77 4.48 22.61
CA GLY A 17 21.77 3.40 22.73
C GLY A 17 20.38 3.80 22.20
N LEU A 18 19.99 5.06 22.35
CA LEU A 18 18.70 5.56 21.86
C LEU A 18 18.64 5.70 20.33
N ALA A 19 19.78 5.95 19.68
CA ALA A 19 19.86 6.02 18.22
C ALA A 19 19.67 4.65 17.54
N ALA A 20 19.90 3.54 18.23
CA ALA A 20 19.80 2.17 17.70
C ALA A 20 18.36 1.60 17.72
N MET A 21 17.40 2.28 18.35
CA MET A 21 16.00 1.84 18.47
C MET A 21 15.06 2.50 17.45
N GLN A 22 15.55 2.85 16.27
CA GLN A 22 14.63 3.27 15.21
C GLN A 22 13.92 2.02 14.66
N PRO A 23 12.57 1.96 14.71
CA PRO A 23 11.86 0.86 14.10
C PRO A 23 12.22 0.82 12.61
N THR A 24 12.75 -0.31 12.16
CA THR A 24 12.94 -0.55 10.73
C THR A 24 11.58 -0.38 10.05
N LYS A 25 11.42 0.64 9.21
CA LYS A 25 10.24 0.78 8.38
C LYS A 25 10.22 -0.42 7.45
N ASP A 26 9.43 -1.43 7.79
CA ASP A 26 9.17 -2.54 6.86
C ASP A 26 8.54 -1.96 5.60
N HIS A 27 9.33 -1.92 4.53
CA HIS A 27 8.85 -1.47 3.25
C HIS A 27 7.97 -2.56 2.62
N PRO A 28 6.84 -2.17 2.02
CA PRO A 28 5.98 -3.10 1.30
C PRO A 28 6.76 -3.88 0.25
N LYS A 29 6.53 -5.19 0.17
CA LYS A 29 7.23 -6.10 -0.75
C LYS A 29 6.38 -6.37 -2.00
N ASN A 30 7.06 -6.66 -3.13
CA ASN A 30 6.43 -7.08 -4.39
C ASN A 30 5.49 -6.03 -5.00
N LEU A 31 5.84 -4.75 -4.90
CA LEU A 31 5.12 -3.67 -5.59
C LEU A 31 5.53 -3.63 -7.07
N LYS A 32 4.57 -3.83 -7.99
CA LYS A 32 4.80 -3.86 -9.45
C LYS A 32 4.21 -2.64 -10.17
N VAL A 33 3.23 -1.97 -9.59
CA VAL A 33 2.54 -0.82 -10.20
C VAL A 33 2.67 0.43 -9.33
N LEU A 34 2.51 0.29 -8.02
CA LEU A 34 2.68 1.39 -7.07
C LEU A 34 4.16 1.73 -6.85
N PRO A 35 4.48 2.98 -6.47
CA PRO A 35 5.85 3.40 -6.17
C PRO A 35 6.50 2.50 -5.11
N LYS A 36 7.74 2.07 -5.35
CA LYS A 36 8.45 1.17 -4.43
C LYS A 36 8.77 1.79 -3.06
N ASN A 37 8.81 3.12 -3.00
CA ASN A 37 9.07 3.90 -1.79
C ASN A 37 7.81 4.37 -1.07
N ILE A 38 6.62 3.85 -1.46
CA ILE A 38 5.36 4.19 -0.79
C ILE A 38 5.40 3.75 0.68
N SER A 39 4.88 4.58 1.58
CA SER A 39 4.75 4.21 3.00
C SER A 39 3.68 3.12 3.19
N SER A 40 3.83 2.31 4.23
CA SER A 40 2.84 1.28 4.58
C SER A 40 1.44 1.87 4.82
N ASP A 41 1.36 3.04 5.44
CA ASP A 41 0.09 3.72 5.71
C ASP A 41 -0.60 4.20 4.42
N SER A 42 0.18 4.78 3.49
CA SER A 42 -0.34 5.20 2.19
C SER A 42 -0.79 3.99 1.37
N LEU A 43 -0.02 2.90 1.39
CA LEU A 43 -0.40 1.64 0.73
C LEU A 43 -1.69 1.08 1.31
N PHE A 44 -1.81 1.04 2.64
CA PHE A 44 -3.03 0.57 3.32
C PHE A 44 -4.25 1.41 2.92
N THR A 45 -4.12 2.72 2.87
CA THR A 45 -5.18 3.63 2.40
C THR A 45 -5.62 3.31 0.98
N ILE A 46 -4.67 3.07 0.06
CA ILE A 46 -4.97 2.68 -1.32
C ILE A 46 -5.71 1.33 -1.35
N MET A 47 -5.28 0.33 -0.56
CA MET A 47 -5.98 -0.96 -0.49
C MET A 47 -7.41 -0.80 0.02
N LYS A 48 -7.66 0.09 0.99
CA LYS A 48 -9.02 0.39 1.45
C LYS A 48 -9.90 1.04 0.37
N ILE A 49 -9.33 1.89 -0.48
CA ILE A 49 -10.04 2.44 -1.65
C ILE A 49 -10.43 1.31 -2.61
N TYR A 50 -9.55 0.33 -2.86
CA TYR A 50 -9.86 -0.81 -3.73
C TYR A 50 -10.94 -1.71 -3.12
N GLU A 51 -10.83 -2.05 -1.82
CA GLU A 51 -11.87 -2.79 -1.10
C GLU A 51 -13.25 -2.15 -1.27
N LYS A 52 -13.33 -0.83 -1.07
CA LYS A 52 -14.57 -0.06 -1.21
C LYS A 52 -15.07 -0.05 -2.66
N SER A 53 -14.17 0.15 -3.62
CA SER A 53 -14.54 0.26 -5.03
C SER A 53 -15.08 -1.04 -5.63
N LEU A 54 -14.63 -2.18 -5.10
CA LEU A 54 -14.98 -3.52 -5.56
C LEU A 54 -15.94 -4.25 -4.61
N ASN A 55 -16.19 -3.69 -3.41
CA ASN A 55 -16.94 -4.33 -2.33
C ASN A 55 -16.40 -5.73 -1.98
N VAL A 56 -15.09 -5.81 -1.76
CA VAL A 56 -14.37 -7.05 -1.41
C VAL A 56 -13.56 -6.86 -0.14
N LYS A 57 -12.97 -7.94 0.38
CA LYS A 57 -12.05 -7.94 1.51
C LYS A 57 -10.63 -8.33 1.07
N CYS A 58 -9.64 -8.12 1.93
CA CYS A 58 -8.22 -8.39 1.67
C CYS A 58 -7.98 -9.77 1.06
N GLY A 59 -8.58 -10.81 1.59
CA GLY A 59 -8.44 -12.21 1.12
C GLY A 59 -8.99 -12.46 -0.29
N PHE A 60 -9.69 -11.52 -0.90
CA PHE A 60 -10.10 -11.65 -2.31
C PHE A 60 -8.92 -11.57 -3.28
N CYS A 61 -7.90 -10.76 -2.94
CA CYS A 61 -6.71 -10.55 -3.76
C CYS A 61 -5.43 -11.08 -3.12
N HIS A 62 -5.42 -11.32 -1.80
CA HIS A 62 -4.27 -11.76 -1.05
C HIS A 62 -4.51 -13.12 -0.42
N VAL A 63 -3.47 -13.97 -0.43
CA VAL A 63 -3.54 -15.29 0.22
C VAL A 63 -3.65 -15.12 1.72
N VAL A 64 -4.60 -15.80 2.33
CA VAL A 64 -4.68 -15.96 3.77
C VAL A 64 -3.91 -17.22 4.16
N ASN A 65 -3.03 -17.11 5.13
CA ASN A 65 -2.34 -18.27 5.69
C ASN A 65 -3.27 -18.97 6.68
N ASP A 66 -3.69 -20.18 6.35
CA ASP A 66 -4.66 -20.95 7.13
C ASP A 66 -4.20 -21.23 8.57
N SER A 67 -2.89 -21.31 8.79
CA SER A 67 -2.32 -21.62 10.12
C SER A 67 -2.26 -20.40 11.04
N THR A 68 -2.11 -19.20 10.47
CA THR A 68 -1.91 -17.95 11.24
C THR A 68 -3.05 -16.96 11.09
N GLY A 69 -3.92 -17.14 10.10
CA GLY A 69 -4.98 -16.18 9.75
C GLY A 69 -4.50 -14.87 9.15
N TYR A 70 -3.18 -14.71 8.93
CA TYR A 70 -2.61 -13.49 8.34
C TYR A 70 -2.51 -13.57 6.82
N GLU A 71 -2.79 -12.46 6.15
CA GLU A 71 -2.65 -12.35 4.70
C GLU A 71 -1.18 -12.27 4.28
N ASN A 72 -0.80 -13.06 3.27
CA ASN A 72 0.47 -12.90 2.59
C ASN A 72 0.33 -11.87 1.46
N TYR A 73 0.53 -10.60 1.81
CA TYR A 73 0.39 -9.49 0.87
C TYR A 73 1.41 -9.50 -0.27
N ALA A 74 2.54 -10.18 -0.13
CA ALA A 74 3.58 -10.26 -1.15
C ALA A 74 3.32 -11.36 -2.19
N SER A 75 2.56 -12.41 -1.85
CA SER A 75 2.28 -13.54 -2.74
C SER A 75 1.51 -13.11 -4.00
N ASP A 76 1.85 -13.67 -5.14
CA ASP A 76 1.16 -13.51 -6.42
C ASP A 76 0.41 -14.79 -6.84
N SER A 77 0.16 -15.72 -5.93
CA SER A 77 -0.51 -17.00 -6.24
C SER A 77 -2.01 -16.84 -6.58
N ILE A 78 -2.63 -15.72 -6.22
CA ILE A 78 -4.01 -15.41 -6.62
C ILE A 78 -4.00 -14.56 -7.90
N THR A 79 -4.55 -15.08 -8.98
CA THR A 79 -4.59 -14.42 -10.31
C THR A 79 -5.34 -13.09 -10.31
N VAL A 80 -6.36 -12.94 -9.46
CA VAL A 80 -7.13 -11.69 -9.29
C VAL A 80 -6.21 -10.52 -8.91
N LYS A 81 -5.13 -10.76 -8.18
CA LYS A 81 -4.15 -9.72 -7.83
C LYS A 81 -3.47 -9.14 -9.07
N GLU A 82 -3.10 -9.96 -10.06
CA GLU A 82 -2.52 -9.45 -11.31
C GLU A 82 -3.57 -8.76 -12.17
N GLN A 83 -4.80 -9.29 -12.24
CA GLN A 83 -5.91 -8.59 -12.91
C GLN A 83 -6.14 -7.19 -12.32
N CYS A 84 -6.06 -7.05 -11.00
CA CYS A 84 -6.15 -5.74 -10.35
C CYS A 84 -5.02 -4.80 -10.79
N ARG A 85 -3.78 -5.30 -10.91
CA ARG A 85 -2.65 -4.53 -11.44
C ARG A 85 -2.87 -4.05 -12.87
N ASP A 86 -3.46 -4.88 -13.72
CA ASP A 86 -3.81 -4.50 -15.10
C ASP A 86 -4.87 -3.40 -15.12
N MET A 87 -5.88 -3.49 -14.25
CA MET A 87 -6.88 -2.42 -14.11
C MET A 87 -6.24 -1.11 -13.60
N MET A 88 -5.25 -1.18 -12.70
CA MET A 88 -4.50 -0.01 -12.24
C MET A 88 -3.72 0.64 -13.39
N ARG A 89 -3.03 -0.15 -14.23
CA ARG A 89 -2.31 0.33 -15.42
C ARG A 89 -3.27 0.99 -16.40
N MET A 90 -4.37 0.30 -16.72
CA MET A 90 -5.41 0.80 -17.61
C MET A 90 -5.98 2.14 -17.12
N THR A 91 -6.32 2.25 -15.86
CA THR A 91 -6.87 3.48 -15.27
C THR A 91 -5.86 4.63 -15.35
N ALA A 92 -4.59 4.35 -15.06
CA ALA A 92 -3.51 5.33 -15.19
C ALA A 92 -3.33 5.80 -16.65
N ASP A 93 -3.38 4.88 -17.60
CA ASP A 93 -3.25 5.18 -19.03
C ASP A 93 -4.42 6.01 -19.55
N ILE A 94 -5.65 5.68 -19.15
CA ILE A 94 -6.86 6.46 -19.48
C ILE A 94 -6.71 7.89 -18.97
N ASN A 95 -6.35 8.07 -17.71
CA ASN A 95 -6.16 9.39 -17.11
C ASN A 95 -5.06 10.16 -17.81
N LYS A 96 -3.91 9.54 -18.04
CA LYS A 96 -2.78 10.15 -18.74
C LYS A 96 -3.12 10.56 -20.17
N LYS A 97 -3.95 9.78 -20.86
CA LYS A 97 -4.26 10.02 -22.28
C LYS A 97 -5.41 10.99 -22.49
N PHE A 98 -6.46 10.92 -21.67
CA PHE A 98 -7.73 11.59 -21.92
C PHE A 98 -8.10 12.66 -20.89
N PHE A 99 -7.60 12.56 -19.64
CA PHE A 99 -7.95 13.48 -18.54
C PHE A 99 -6.74 14.31 -18.12
N ARG A 100 -6.24 15.14 -19.03
CA ARG A 100 -4.98 15.91 -18.84
C ARG A 100 -5.19 17.33 -18.34
N ALA A 101 -6.36 17.91 -18.57
CA ALA A 101 -6.61 19.29 -18.18
C ALA A 101 -6.79 19.39 -16.65
N PRO A 102 -6.31 20.46 -16.01
CA PRO A 102 -6.36 20.60 -14.55
C PRO A 102 -7.76 20.60 -13.94
N ASP A 103 -8.77 20.96 -14.72
CA ASP A 103 -10.19 21.00 -14.37
C ASP A 103 -10.93 19.67 -14.63
N MET A 104 -10.28 18.69 -15.27
CA MET A 104 -10.87 17.39 -15.54
C MET A 104 -10.76 16.46 -14.35
N THR A 105 -11.89 15.90 -13.93
CA THR A 105 -11.92 14.86 -12.91
C THR A 105 -11.44 13.51 -13.48
N ALA A 106 -10.35 13.01 -12.94
CA ALA A 106 -9.79 11.72 -13.33
C ALA A 106 -10.75 10.56 -13.02
N VAL A 107 -10.75 9.53 -13.86
CA VAL A 107 -11.46 8.28 -13.58
C VAL A 107 -10.73 7.49 -12.49
N THR A 108 -11.51 6.76 -11.70
CA THR A 108 -11.03 5.91 -10.60
C THR A 108 -11.62 4.51 -10.74
N CYS A 109 -11.18 3.58 -9.89
CA CYS A 109 -11.81 2.25 -9.81
C CYS A 109 -13.32 2.35 -9.54
N MET A 110 -13.73 3.29 -8.67
CA MET A 110 -15.13 3.52 -8.33
C MET A 110 -15.95 4.00 -9.53
N THR A 111 -15.35 4.72 -10.48
CA THR A 111 -16.05 5.23 -11.69
C THR A 111 -16.67 4.09 -12.50
N CYS A 112 -15.95 2.97 -12.62
CA CYS A 112 -16.41 1.81 -13.39
C CYS A 112 -17.07 0.75 -12.51
N HIS A 113 -16.50 0.45 -11.35
CA HIS A 113 -16.94 -0.67 -10.50
C HIS A 113 -18.14 -0.33 -9.60
N ARG A 114 -18.26 0.90 -9.12
CA ARG A 114 -19.42 1.37 -8.32
C ARG A 114 -19.73 0.49 -7.11
N GLY A 115 -18.72 -0.07 -6.46
CA GLY A 115 -18.88 -1.00 -5.34
C GLY A 115 -19.23 -2.43 -5.76
N GLN A 116 -18.88 -2.84 -6.98
CA GLN A 116 -19.11 -4.20 -7.49
C GLN A 116 -17.83 -4.80 -8.07
N LYS A 117 -17.65 -6.12 -7.95
CA LYS A 117 -16.49 -6.84 -8.48
C LYS A 117 -16.31 -6.67 -9.98
N GLN A 118 -17.40 -6.65 -10.72
CA GLN A 118 -17.43 -6.39 -12.15
C GLN A 118 -17.85 -4.95 -12.41
N PRO A 119 -17.31 -4.29 -13.45
CA PRO A 119 -17.81 -2.99 -13.89
C PRO A 119 -19.31 -3.04 -14.19
N VAL A 120 -20.02 -1.97 -13.84
CA VAL A 120 -21.43 -1.85 -14.18
C VAL A 120 -21.56 -1.52 -15.66
N THR A 121 -22.17 -2.43 -16.43
CA THR A 121 -22.36 -2.29 -17.88
C THR A 121 -23.73 -1.78 -18.26
N ASP A 122 -24.74 -2.00 -17.41
CA ASP A 122 -26.12 -1.60 -17.66
C ASP A 122 -26.53 -0.42 -16.78
N VAL A 123 -27.02 0.63 -17.41
CA VAL A 123 -27.71 1.74 -16.75
C VAL A 123 -29.20 1.40 -16.77
N LYS A 124 -29.72 0.91 -15.64
CA LYS A 124 -31.17 0.75 -15.46
C LYS A 124 -31.79 2.06 -15.04
#